data_dd5a51fa48c431797af3478905db0c90
#
_entry.id   dd5a51fa48c431797af3478905db0c90
#
_cell.length_a   1.000
_cell.length_b   1.000
_cell.length_c   1.000
_cell.angle_alpha   90.00
_cell.angle_beta   90.00
_cell.angle_gamma   90.00
#
_symmetry.space_group_name_H-M   'P 1'
#
loop_
_entity.id
_entity.type
_entity.pdbx_description
1 polymer ?
#
loop_
_entity_poly.entity_id
_entity_poly.type
_entity_poly.pdbx_seq_one_letter_code
_entity_poly.pdbx_strand_id
1 'polypeptide(L)'
;MRTAQALAVCIFTAAQTYAVPPSVILGILHVEGGRVGMASKNTNGTHDLGPMQINTIWMPELARHWNVPEATAKRMVRDDACVNIGVGTWILRKKMNETGSLYKGIAWYHSATPRFGDVYRKKVMTAMQRYRLVRDPKDLVAAAVPRPAKRSPG
;
A
#
# COMPACT_ATOMS: atom_id res chain seq x y z
N MET A 1 19.13 -1.81 -10.07
CA MET A 1 18.63 -2.20 -8.72
C MET A 1 18.63 -1.00 -7.81
N ARG A 2 17.50 -0.72 -7.17
CA ARG A 2 17.48 0.31 -6.14
C ARG A 2 18.13 -0.24 -4.87
N THR A 3 19.00 0.56 -4.26
CA THR A 3 19.64 0.21 -2.99
C THR A 3 18.60 0.23 -1.86
N ALA A 4 18.92 -0.39 -0.71
CA ALA A 4 18.08 -0.34 0.49
C ALA A 4 17.82 1.11 0.93
N GLN A 5 18.79 2.01 0.77
CA GLN A 5 18.62 3.44 1.05
C GLN A 5 17.60 4.09 0.13
N ALA A 6 17.61 3.77 -1.17
CA ALA A 6 16.64 4.29 -2.13
C ALA A 6 15.21 3.82 -1.80
N LEU A 7 15.05 2.56 -1.38
CA LEU A 7 13.77 2.03 -0.92
C LEU A 7 13.27 2.74 0.34
N ALA A 8 14.15 2.99 1.31
CA ALA A 8 13.81 3.74 2.51
C ALA A 8 13.31 5.15 2.18
N VAL A 9 13.98 5.85 1.25
CA VAL A 9 13.54 7.18 0.78
C VAL A 9 12.14 7.09 0.15
N CYS A 10 11.87 6.08 -0.69
CA CYS A 10 10.54 5.89 -1.28
C CYS A 10 9.47 5.71 -0.20
N ILE A 11 9.74 4.87 0.81
CA ILE A 11 8.81 4.60 1.91
C ILE A 11 8.53 5.87 2.72
N PHE A 12 9.57 6.60 3.12
CA PHE A 12 9.40 7.84 3.88
C PHE A 12 8.70 8.94 3.08
N THR A 13 9.02 9.07 1.80
CA THR A 13 8.35 10.03 0.92
C THR A 13 6.86 9.72 0.79
N ALA A 14 6.50 8.47 0.54
CA ALA A 14 5.11 8.03 0.46
C ALA A 14 4.37 8.24 1.79
N ALA A 15 5.00 7.86 2.91
CA ALA A 15 4.47 8.05 4.25
C ALA A 15 4.13 9.52 4.52
N GLN A 16 5.03 10.43 4.17
CA GLN A 16 4.87 11.85 4.34
C GLN A 16 3.79 12.43 3.42
N THR A 17 3.81 12.04 2.14
CA THR A 17 2.88 12.51 1.13
C THR A 17 1.43 12.18 1.48
N TYR A 18 1.19 10.98 1.98
CA TYR A 18 -0.16 10.47 2.25
C TYR A 18 -0.52 10.44 3.74
N ALA A 19 0.34 10.94 4.61
CA ALA A 19 0.16 10.93 6.06
C ALA A 19 -0.18 9.54 6.59
N VAL A 20 0.67 8.57 6.26
CA VAL A 20 0.59 7.18 6.70
C VAL A 20 1.86 6.86 7.48
N PRO A 21 1.78 6.21 8.65
CA PRO A 21 2.98 5.82 9.38
C PRO A 21 3.88 4.89 8.55
N PRO A 22 5.19 5.16 8.46
CA PRO A 22 6.12 4.29 7.70
C PRO A 22 6.09 2.84 8.17
N SER A 23 5.86 2.60 9.45
CA SER A 23 5.75 1.26 10.03
C SER A 23 4.62 0.43 9.41
N VAL A 24 3.52 1.07 9.05
CA VAL A 24 2.38 0.42 8.39
C VAL A 24 2.76 0.00 6.97
N ILE A 25 3.42 0.87 6.23
CA ILE A 25 3.90 0.55 4.87
C ILE A 25 4.85 -0.64 4.92
N LEU A 26 5.79 -0.65 5.87
CA LEU A 26 6.73 -1.76 6.07
C LEU A 26 5.99 -3.06 6.43
N GLY A 27 4.98 -2.99 7.30
CA GLY A 27 4.15 -4.14 7.65
C GLY A 27 3.42 -4.72 6.44
N ILE A 28 2.83 -3.87 5.61
CA ILE A 28 2.14 -4.28 4.38
C ILE A 28 3.14 -4.92 3.39
N LEU A 29 4.27 -4.28 3.15
CA LEU A 29 5.32 -4.81 2.28
C LEU A 29 5.74 -6.22 2.71
N HIS A 30 5.88 -6.42 4.01
CA HIS A 30 6.26 -7.71 4.56
C HIS A 30 5.19 -8.78 4.35
N VAL A 31 3.93 -8.45 4.62
CA VAL A 31 2.80 -9.39 4.47
C VAL A 31 2.54 -9.72 3.01
N GLU A 32 2.58 -8.72 2.12
CA GLU A 32 2.38 -8.94 0.69
C GLU A 32 3.50 -9.77 0.06
N GLY A 33 4.74 -9.55 0.47
CA GLY A 33 5.89 -10.33 0.01
C GLY A 33 6.16 -10.23 -1.48
N GLY A 34 5.62 -9.20 -2.15
CA GLY A 34 5.84 -8.98 -3.57
C GLY A 34 7.24 -8.47 -3.88
N ARG A 35 7.61 -8.54 -5.15
CA ARG A 35 8.91 -8.09 -5.65
C ARG A 35 8.74 -7.24 -6.90
N VAL A 36 9.70 -6.36 -7.14
CA VAL A 36 9.78 -5.61 -8.40
C VAL A 36 9.76 -6.57 -9.59
N GLY A 37 8.92 -6.28 -10.58
CA GLY A 37 8.73 -7.12 -11.76
C GLY A 37 7.71 -8.24 -11.59
N MET A 38 7.21 -8.46 -10.38
CA MET A 38 6.24 -9.52 -10.10
C MET A 38 4.81 -9.13 -10.53
N ALA A 39 4.12 -10.06 -11.17
CA ALA A 39 2.71 -9.98 -11.48
C ALA A 39 2.05 -11.31 -11.10
N SER A 40 1.43 -11.36 -9.93
CA SER A 40 0.79 -12.57 -9.40
C SER A 40 -0.61 -12.70 -9.97
N LYS A 41 -0.88 -13.81 -10.65
CA LYS A 41 -2.18 -14.04 -11.31
C LYS A 41 -3.25 -14.43 -10.30
N ASN A 42 -4.41 -13.77 -10.37
CA ASN A 42 -5.59 -14.11 -9.60
C ASN A 42 -6.58 -14.96 -10.42
N THR A 43 -7.46 -15.67 -9.74
CA THR A 43 -8.46 -16.54 -10.40
C THR A 43 -9.48 -15.75 -11.25
N ASN A 44 -9.70 -14.48 -10.92
CA ASN A 44 -10.63 -13.59 -11.64
C ASN A 44 -10.02 -12.89 -12.87
N GLY A 45 -8.80 -13.26 -13.27
CA GLY A 45 -8.10 -12.67 -14.41
C GLY A 45 -7.31 -11.41 -14.12
N THR A 46 -7.39 -10.85 -12.90
CA THR A 46 -6.55 -9.74 -12.48
C THR A 46 -5.17 -10.22 -12.03
N HIS A 47 -4.24 -9.28 -11.89
CA HIS A 47 -2.91 -9.54 -11.34
C HIS A 47 -2.62 -8.58 -10.20
N ASP A 48 -1.81 -9.02 -9.25
CA ASP A 48 -1.26 -8.20 -8.19
C ASP A 48 0.19 -7.88 -8.51
N LEU A 49 0.53 -6.60 -8.53
CA LEU A 49 1.77 -6.09 -9.09
C LEU A 49 2.77 -5.62 -8.02
N GLY A 50 3.99 -6.08 -8.14
CA GLY A 50 5.15 -5.54 -7.42
C GLY A 50 5.12 -5.70 -5.91
N PRO A 51 5.95 -4.93 -5.19
CA PRO A 51 6.16 -5.09 -3.74
C PRO A 51 4.89 -5.02 -2.88
N MET A 52 3.99 -4.09 -3.15
CA MET A 52 2.74 -3.92 -2.40
C MET A 52 1.55 -4.66 -3.01
N GLN A 53 1.78 -5.49 -4.04
CA GLN A 53 0.76 -6.33 -4.68
C GLN A 53 -0.47 -5.55 -5.13
N ILE A 54 -0.22 -4.50 -5.92
CA ILE A 54 -1.27 -3.61 -6.45
C ILE A 54 -2.09 -4.33 -7.50
N ASN A 55 -3.39 -4.46 -7.27
CA ASN A 55 -4.29 -5.13 -8.23
C ASN A 55 -4.46 -4.30 -9.51
N THR A 56 -4.53 -4.99 -10.64
CA THR A 56 -4.67 -4.35 -11.95
C THR A 56 -6.00 -3.61 -12.15
N ILE A 57 -6.97 -3.77 -11.27
CA ILE A 57 -8.22 -2.97 -11.29
C ILE A 57 -7.96 -1.46 -11.14
N TRP A 58 -6.82 -1.08 -10.57
CA TRP A 58 -6.43 0.32 -10.40
C TRP A 58 -5.84 0.95 -11.68
N MET A 59 -5.50 0.14 -12.68
CA MET A 59 -4.78 0.62 -13.86
C MET A 59 -5.56 1.65 -14.68
N PRO A 60 -6.88 1.51 -14.91
CA PRO A 60 -7.64 2.53 -15.62
C PRO A 60 -7.57 3.92 -14.96
N GLU A 61 -7.74 3.99 -13.64
CA GLU A 61 -7.67 5.24 -12.89
C GLU A 61 -6.27 5.86 -12.93
N LEU A 62 -5.24 5.06 -12.69
CA LEU A 62 -3.85 5.51 -12.74
C LEU A 62 -3.44 5.96 -14.13
N ALA A 63 -3.84 5.22 -15.16
CA ALA A 63 -3.55 5.57 -16.55
C ALA A 63 -4.13 6.94 -16.92
N ARG A 64 -5.38 7.21 -16.53
CA ARG A 64 -6.00 8.52 -16.72
C ARG A 64 -5.26 9.60 -15.98
N HIS A 65 -4.91 9.32 -14.73
CA HIS A 65 -4.25 10.29 -13.86
C HIS A 65 -2.85 10.67 -14.38
N TRP A 66 -2.10 9.68 -14.85
CA TRP A 66 -0.74 9.89 -15.39
C TRP A 66 -0.74 10.25 -16.89
N ASN A 67 -1.91 10.24 -17.52
CA ASN A 67 -2.04 10.47 -18.97
C ASN A 67 -1.14 9.54 -19.79
N VAL A 68 -1.25 8.25 -19.51
CA VAL A 68 -0.53 7.18 -20.20
C VAL A 68 -1.48 6.02 -20.53
N PRO A 69 -1.13 5.14 -21.49
CA PRO A 69 -1.89 3.92 -21.71
C PRO A 69 -1.88 2.99 -20.49
N GLU A 70 -2.93 2.20 -20.30
CA GLU A 70 -3.02 1.25 -19.18
C GLU A 70 -1.85 0.28 -19.13
N ALA A 71 -1.36 -0.20 -20.29
CA ALA A 71 -0.19 -1.07 -20.37
C ALA A 71 1.07 -0.38 -19.81
N THR A 72 1.22 0.91 -20.03
CA THR A 72 2.32 1.70 -19.47
C THR A 72 2.18 1.86 -17.97
N ALA A 73 0.97 2.19 -17.49
CA ALA A 73 0.69 2.27 -16.05
C ALA A 73 1.01 0.95 -15.35
N LYS A 74 0.61 -0.17 -15.95
CA LYS A 74 0.91 -1.51 -15.43
C LYS A 74 2.42 -1.75 -15.31
N ARG A 75 3.20 -1.42 -16.33
CA ARG A 75 4.67 -1.56 -16.28
C ARG A 75 5.29 -0.67 -15.20
N MET A 76 4.84 0.57 -15.08
CA MET A 76 5.33 1.49 -14.07
C MET A 76 5.11 0.94 -12.66
N VAL A 77 3.91 0.48 -12.37
CA VAL A 77 3.55 -0.07 -11.05
C VAL A 77 4.28 -1.38 -10.78
N ARG A 78 4.42 -2.24 -11.78
CA ARG A 78 5.09 -3.53 -11.65
C ARG A 78 6.61 -3.41 -11.45
N ASP A 79 7.25 -2.53 -12.22
CA ASP A 79 8.71 -2.56 -12.42
C ASP A 79 9.45 -1.46 -11.65
N ASP A 80 8.76 -0.45 -11.11
CA ASP A 80 9.38 0.61 -10.30
C ASP A 80 8.91 0.53 -8.86
N ALA A 81 9.84 0.26 -7.95
CA ALA A 81 9.54 0.12 -6.52
C ALA A 81 8.93 1.39 -5.90
N CYS A 82 9.45 2.57 -6.25
CA CYS A 82 8.94 3.83 -5.71
C CYS A 82 7.54 4.14 -6.22
N VAL A 83 7.27 3.89 -7.50
CA VAL A 83 5.91 4.02 -8.05
C VAL A 83 4.96 3.06 -7.35
N ASN A 84 5.37 1.81 -7.19
CA ASN A 84 4.55 0.79 -6.51
C ASN A 84 4.22 1.19 -5.08
N ILE A 85 5.22 1.58 -4.29
CA ILE A 85 5.06 1.99 -2.89
C ILE A 85 4.18 3.26 -2.80
N GLY A 86 4.38 4.21 -3.68
CA GLY A 86 3.55 5.42 -3.74
C GLY A 86 2.09 5.10 -4.02
N VAL A 87 1.82 4.25 -5.00
CA VAL A 87 0.45 3.82 -5.36
C VAL A 87 -0.18 3.02 -4.22
N GLY A 88 0.53 2.07 -3.63
CA GLY A 88 0.01 1.29 -2.51
C GLY A 88 -0.34 2.15 -1.31
N THR A 89 0.50 3.12 -0.98
CA THR A 89 0.25 4.07 0.11
C THR A 89 -0.94 4.98 -0.19
N TRP A 90 -1.09 5.42 -1.43
CA TRP A 90 -2.26 6.17 -1.88
C TRP A 90 -3.55 5.35 -1.74
N ILE A 91 -3.54 4.08 -2.15
CA ILE A 91 -4.69 3.17 -1.97
C ILE A 91 -5.05 3.04 -0.49
N LEU A 92 -4.05 2.82 0.37
CA LEU A 92 -4.26 2.74 1.81
C LEU A 92 -4.90 4.02 2.34
N ARG A 93 -4.41 5.19 1.89
CA ARG A 93 -5.00 6.48 2.28
C ARG A 93 -6.47 6.59 1.85
N LYS A 94 -6.82 6.16 0.65
CA LYS A 94 -8.22 6.11 0.21
C LYS A 94 -9.06 5.26 1.17
N LYS A 95 -8.56 4.10 1.55
CA LYS A 95 -9.26 3.20 2.49
C LYS A 95 -9.38 3.78 3.89
N MET A 96 -8.37 4.50 4.35
CA MET A 96 -8.44 5.25 5.60
C MET A 96 -9.53 6.34 5.56
N ASN A 97 -9.62 7.06 4.44
CA ASN A 97 -10.64 8.09 4.26
C ASN A 97 -12.06 7.49 4.18
N GLU A 98 -12.23 6.37 3.48
CA GLU A 98 -13.51 5.68 3.35
C GLU A 98 -14.00 5.12 4.69
N THR A 99 -13.09 4.59 5.52
CA THR A 99 -13.43 3.92 6.78
C THR A 99 -13.37 4.85 8.00
N GLY A 100 -12.73 6.00 7.87
CA GLY A 100 -12.51 6.95 8.96
C GLY A 100 -11.42 6.55 9.95
N SER A 101 -10.68 5.46 9.71
CA SER A 101 -9.61 5.03 10.60
C SER A 101 -8.47 4.31 9.87
N LEU A 102 -7.25 4.42 10.42
CA LEU A 102 -6.11 3.66 9.96
C LEU A 102 -6.32 2.16 10.19
N TYR A 103 -6.84 1.78 11.33
CA TYR A 103 -7.08 0.39 11.71
C TYR A 103 -8.01 -0.32 10.71
N LYS A 104 -9.13 0.28 10.37
CA LYS A 104 -10.07 -0.24 9.36
C LYS A 104 -9.49 -0.13 7.95
N GLY A 105 -8.77 0.94 7.67
CA GLY A 105 -8.14 1.17 6.37
C GLY A 105 -7.13 0.08 6.01
N ILE A 106 -6.37 -0.41 6.98
CA ILE A 106 -5.45 -1.54 6.78
C ILE A 106 -6.22 -2.79 6.34
N ALA A 107 -7.33 -3.11 7.00
CA ALA A 107 -8.17 -4.25 6.61
C ALA A 107 -8.70 -4.09 5.18
N TRP A 108 -9.22 -2.92 4.85
CA TRP A 108 -9.82 -2.62 3.56
C TRP A 108 -8.79 -2.50 2.43
N TYR A 109 -7.53 -2.30 2.74
CA TYR A 109 -6.45 -2.38 1.75
C TYR A 109 -6.50 -3.73 1.02
N HIS A 110 -6.75 -4.80 1.75
CA HIS A 110 -6.91 -6.14 1.20
C HIS A 110 -8.35 -6.43 0.78
N SER A 111 -9.31 -6.22 1.66
CA SER A 111 -10.73 -6.50 1.40
C SER A 111 -11.63 -5.78 2.38
N ALA A 112 -12.73 -5.23 1.86
CA ALA A 112 -13.81 -4.68 2.70
C ALA A 112 -14.64 -5.77 3.37
N THR A 113 -14.53 -7.03 2.92
CA THR A 113 -15.21 -8.16 3.56
C THR A 113 -14.53 -8.50 4.87
N PRO A 114 -15.21 -8.40 6.03
CA PRO A 114 -14.57 -8.56 7.35
C PRO A 114 -13.78 -9.86 7.50
N ARG A 115 -14.33 -10.95 7.00
CA ARG A 115 -13.68 -12.27 7.07
C ARG A 115 -12.27 -12.27 6.48
N PHE A 116 -12.04 -11.53 5.39
CA PHE A 116 -10.74 -11.45 4.73
C PHE A 116 -9.92 -10.26 5.23
N GLY A 117 -10.54 -9.11 5.38
CA GLY A 117 -9.86 -7.89 5.80
C GLY A 117 -9.33 -7.97 7.24
N ASP A 118 -10.09 -8.56 8.16
CA ASP A 118 -9.69 -8.68 9.56
C ASP A 118 -8.50 -9.65 9.72
N VAL A 119 -8.49 -10.75 8.98
CA VAL A 119 -7.36 -11.69 8.96
C VAL A 119 -6.11 -11.02 8.40
N TYR A 120 -6.26 -10.29 7.31
CA TYR A 120 -5.17 -9.53 6.70
C TYR A 120 -4.57 -8.51 7.66
N ARG A 121 -5.41 -7.68 8.28
CA ARG A 121 -4.97 -6.70 9.27
C ARG A 121 -4.21 -7.33 10.41
N LYS A 122 -4.68 -8.46 10.93
CA LYS A 122 -3.97 -9.20 11.98
C LYS A 122 -2.57 -9.60 11.55
N LYS A 123 -2.41 -10.06 10.32
CA LYS A 123 -1.09 -10.38 9.75
C LYS A 123 -0.18 -9.17 9.69
N VAL A 124 -0.69 -8.03 9.23
CA VAL A 124 0.07 -6.77 9.14
C VAL A 124 0.52 -6.33 10.54
N MET A 125 -0.40 -6.32 11.50
CA MET A 125 -0.10 -5.91 12.88
C MET A 125 0.87 -6.85 13.56
N THR A 126 0.75 -8.16 13.33
CA THR A 126 1.69 -9.16 13.83
C THR A 126 3.08 -8.94 13.24
N ALA A 127 3.18 -8.66 11.94
CA ALA A 127 4.46 -8.34 11.29
C ALA A 127 5.09 -7.08 11.88
N MET A 128 4.31 -6.03 12.08
CA MET A 128 4.79 -4.78 12.68
C MET A 128 5.35 -5.02 14.08
N GLN A 129 4.67 -5.79 14.90
CA GLN A 129 5.10 -6.14 16.26
C GLN A 129 6.36 -7.02 16.23
N ARG A 130 6.38 -8.05 15.39
CA ARG A 130 7.50 -8.99 15.25
C ARG A 130 8.80 -8.28 14.87
N TYR A 131 8.72 -7.31 13.98
CA TYR A 131 9.89 -6.54 13.51
C TYR A 131 10.12 -5.28 14.35
N ARG A 132 9.44 -5.14 15.49
CA ARG A 132 9.56 -4.03 16.43
C ARG A 132 9.30 -2.66 15.80
N LEU A 133 8.39 -2.62 14.83
CA LEU A 133 7.98 -1.39 14.17
C LEU A 133 7.00 -0.58 15.03
N VAL A 134 6.28 -1.24 15.92
CA VAL A 134 5.41 -0.65 16.94
C VAL A 134 5.52 -1.44 18.23
N ARG A 135 5.34 -0.77 19.38
CA ARG A 135 5.35 -1.44 20.69
C ARG A 135 4.03 -2.18 20.94
N ASP A 136 2.92 -1.53 20.68
CA ASP A 136 1.59 -2.09 20.81
C ASP A 136 0.74 -1.71 19.59
N PRO A 137 0.16 -2.69 18.88
CA PRO A 137 -0.74 -2.41 17.76
C PRO A 137 -1.94 -1.51 18.13
N LYS A 138 -2.33 -1.46 19.40
CA LYS A 138 -3.38 -0.56 19.88
C LYS A 138 -3.02 0.92 19.71
N ASP A 139 -1.74 1.25 19.71
CA ASP A 139 -1.28 2.62 19.48
C ASP A 139 -1.69 3.15 18.11
N LEU A 140 -1.87 2.28 17.12
CA LEU A 140 -2.36 2.63 15.79
C LEU A 140 -3.83 3.00 15.78
N VAL A 141 -4.62 2.43 16.69
CA VAL A 141 -6.07 2.70 16.79
C VAL A 141 -6.32 4.08 17.38
N ALA A 142 -5.48 4.49 18.31
CA ALA A 142 -5.59 5.78 19.01
C ALA A 142 -5.02 6.95 18.21
N ALA A 143 -4.23 6.68 17.17
CA ALA A 143 -3.62 7.73 16.35
C ALA A 143 -4.69 8.46 15.54
N ALA A 144 -4.80 9.79 15.74
CA ALA A 144 -5.60 10.63 14.86
C ALA A 144 -5.06 10.53 13.43
N VAL A 145 -5.96 10.34 12.46
CA VAL A 145 -5.59 10.24 11.05
C VAL A 145 -5.50 11.66 10.48
N PRO A 146 -4.31 12.24 10.29
CA PRO A 146 -4.19 13.57 9.71
C PRO A 146 -4.66 13.54 8.26
N ARG A 147 -5.29 14.63 7.81
CA ARG A 147 -5.65 14.78 6.40
C ARG A 147 -4.40 15.20 5.61
N PRO A 148 -3.95 14.42 4.65
CA PRO A 148 -2.88 14.85 3.77
C PRO A 148 -3.36 15.97 2.84
N ALA A 149 -2.41 16.75 2.34
CA ALA A 149 -2.69 17.64 1.22
C ALA A 149 -3.28 16.81 0.06
N LYS A 150 -4.24 17.40 -0.69
CA LYS A 150 -4.83 16.75 -1.87
C LYS A 150 -3.73 16.59 -2.93
N ARG A 151 -3.07 15.44 -2.93
CA ARG A 151 -2.11 15.06 -3.97
C ARG A 151 -2.48 13.68 -4.49
N SER A 152 -2.39 13.56 -5.79
CA SER A 152 -2.54 12.29 -6.50
C SER A 152 -1.19 11.58 -6.58
N PRO A 153 -1.17 10.24 -6.78
CA PRO A 153 0.08 9.50 -6.93
C PRO A 153 0.79 9.97 -8.19
N GLY A 154 1.95 10.58 -7.99
CA GLY A 154 2.82 11.11 -9.05
C GLY A 154 3.75 10.06 -9.63
#